data_510107e4fc045c163a57a8c40fbae815
#
_entry.id   510107e4fc045c163a57a8c40fbae815
#
_cell.length_a   1.000
_cell.length_b   1.000
_cell.length_c   1.000
_cell.angle_alpha   90.00
_cell.angle_beta   90.00
_cell.angle_gamma   90.00
#
_symmetry.space_group_name_H-M   'P 1'
#
loop_
_entity.id
_entity.type
_entity.pdbx_description
1 polymer ?
#
loop_
_entity_poly.entity_id
_entity_poly.type
_entity_poly.pdbx_seq_one_letter_code
_entity_poly.pdbx_strand_id
1 'polypeptide(L)'
;MNSAPTEGVKRVPLSQIRASFPVLKNPANRHKAVGLTFEQWNYTFTNGFPEDEARRLYERYHIPASGEIFWGSALANIHPGKDDTWVNYDNDDRAPLLFISGSADHLMPPSIQQSNAKHYKSDTITEVKEFEGPHLLPAWPGWEQVADYALDWALRHARRSSAV
;
A
#
# COMPACT_ATOMS: atom_id res chain seq x y z
N MET A 1 -0.06 8.00 -0.78
CA MET A 1 -0.75 6.77 -0.33
C MET A 1 0.18 5.58 -0.53
N ASN A 2 0.22 4.68 0.43
CA ASN A 2 0.87 3.37 0.31
C ASN A 2 -0.21 2.33 0.58
N SER A 3 -1.02 2.04 -0.42
CA SER A 3 -2.29 1.32 -0.28
C SER A 3 -2.37 0.08 -1.16
N ALA A 4 -3.33 -0.79 -0.87
CA ALA A 4 -3.62 -1.99 -1.64
C ALA A 4 -3.94 -1.69 -3.11
N PRO A 5 -3.78 -2.66 -4.02
CA PRO A 5 -4.23 -2.51 -5.39
C PRO A 5 -5.74 -2.32 -5.43
N THR A 6 -6.17 -1.39 -6.27
CA THR A 6 -7.58 -1.12 -6.53
C THR A 6 -8.08 -2.04 -7.65
N GLU A 7 -9.40 -2.15 -7.81
CA GLU A 7 -10.00 -2.87 -8.93
C GLU A 7 -9.41 -2.39 -10.27
N GLY A 8 -9.11 -3.31 -11.18
CA GLY A 8 -8.47 -3.05 -12.46
C GLY A 8 -6.94 -3.21 -12.44
N VAL A 9 -6.28 -3.16 -11.29
CA VAL A 9 -4.85 -3.42 -11.17
C VAL A 9 -4.60 -4.92 -11.22
N LYS A 10 -4.16 -5.41 -12.39
CA LYS A 10 -3.94 -6.86 -12.65
C LYS A 10 -2.51 -7.32 -12.39
N ARG A 11 -1.65 -6.43 -11.90
CA ARG A 11 -0.25 -6.76 -11.67
C ARG A 11 -0.09 -7.43 -10.31
N VAL A 12 0.46 -8.64 -10.30
CA VAL A 12 0.65 -9.47 -9.09
C VAL A 12 2.11 -9.94 -9.03
N PRO A 13 3.03 -9.14 -8.46
CA PRO A 13 4.43 -9.52 -8.30
C PRO A 13 4.61 -10.73 -7.37
N LEU A 14 5.65 -11.53 -7.61
CA LEU A 14 5.95 -12.71 -6.79
C LEU A 14 6.19 -12.37 -5.31
N SER A 15 6.79 -11.21 -5.03
CA SER A 15 6.98 -10.74 -3.65
C SER A 15 5.65 -10.52 -2.94
N GLN A 16 4.67 -9.93 -3.62
CA GLN A 16 3.32 -9.72 -3.08
C GLN A 16 2.60 -11.05 -2.83
N ILE A 17 2.71 -12.02 -3.76
CA ILE A 17 2.16 -13.36 -3.57
C ILE A 17 2.73 -13.99 -2.29
N ARG A 18 4.06 -13.95 -2.14
CA ARG A 18 4.73 -14.49 -0.95
C ARG A 18 4.31 -13.78 0.33
N ALA A 19 4.21 -12.45 0.31
CA ALA A 19 3.76 -11.65 1.46
C ALA A 19 2.32 -11.96 1.87
N SER A 20 1.43 -12.20 0.89
CA SER A 20 0.00 -12.47 1.13
C SER A 20 -0.30 -13.95 1.42
N PHE A 21 0.60 -14.86 1.06
CA PHE A 21 0.40 -16.31 1.14
C PHE A 21 0.01 -16.82 2.54
N PRO A 22 0.58 -16.31 3.66
CA PRO A 22 0.18 -16.74 5.00
C PRO A 22 -1.33 -16.61 5.26
N VAL A 23 -1.96 -15.59 4.68
CA VAL A 23 -3.41 -15.36 4.81
C VAL A 23 -4.19 -16.15 3.75
N LEU A 24 -3.76 -16.10 2.49
CA LEU A 24 -4.50 -16.65 1.35
C LEU A 24 -4.43 -18.19 1.22
N LYS A 25 -3.43 -18.84 1.85
CA LYS A 25 -3.26 -20.30 1.78
C LYS A 25 -4.44 -21.12 2.36
N ASN A 26 -5.28 -20.49 3.19
CA ASN A 26 -6.43 -21.17 3.80
C ASN A 26 -7.67 -20.30 3.66
N PRO A 27 -8.69 -20.76 2.88
CA PRO A 27 -9.94 -20.02 2.70
C PRO A 27 -10.67 -19.66 4.00
N ALA A 28 -10.55 -20.49 5.06
CA ALA A 28 -11.14 -20.19 6.35
C ALA A 28 -10.55 -18.93 7.02
N ASN A 29 -9.39 -18.48 6.59
CA ASN A 29 -8.78 -17.23 7.06
C ASN A 29 -9.57 -16.00 6.64
N ARG A 30 -10.41 -16.09 5.60
CA ARG A 30 -11.26 -14.98 5.15
C ARG A 30 -12.07 -14.38 6.31
N HIS A 31 -12.60 -15.21 7.18
CA HIS A 31 -13.48 -14.79 8.27
C HIS A 31 -12.80 -14.79 9.64
N LYS A 32 -11.48 -14.66 9.66
CA LYS A 32 -10.68 -14.66 10.89
C LYS A 32 -9.74 -13.49 10.96
N ALA A 33 -9.35 -13.12 12.18
CA ALA A 33 -8.16 -12.33 12.40
C ALA A 33 -6.93 -13.24 12.23
N VAL A 34 -6.01 -12.85 11.36
CA VAL A 34 -4.81 -13.62 11.01
C VAL A 34 -3.57 -12.84 11.44
N GLY A 35 -2.78 -13.43 12.32
CA GLY A 35 -1.47 -12.93 12.69
C GLY A 35 -0.38 -13.50 11.77
N LEU A 36 0.70 -12.78 11.62
CA LEU A 36 1.91 -13.23 10.93
C LEU A 36 2.96 -13.68 11.95
N THR A 37 3.79 -14.67 11.62
CA THR A 37 5.01 -14.93 12.40
C THR A 37 5.98 -13.77 12.20
N PHE A 38 7.02 -13.68 13.05
CA PHE A 38 8.06 -12.65 12.89
C PHE A 38 8.70 -12.70 11.50
N GLU A 39 9.05 -13.88 11.00
CA GLU A 39 9.68 -14.05 9.69
C GLU A 39 8.78 -13.60 8.54
N GLN A 40 7.48 -13.90 8.64
CA GLN A 40 6.49 -13.46 7.65
C GLN A 40 6.30 -11.95 7.67
N TRP A 41 6.22 -11.38 8.87
CA TRP A 41 6.08 -9.95 9.08
C TRP A 41 7.34 -9.19 8.65
N ASN A 42 8.52 -9.70 9.01
CA ASN A 42 9.80 -9.13 8.60
C ASN A 42 9.94 -9.12 7.07
N TYR A 43 9.63 -10.23 6.41
CA TYR A 43 9.63 -10.29 4.95
C TYR A 43 8.70 -9.24 4.32
N THR A 44 7.55 -9.01 4.94
CA THR A 44 6.49 -8.17 4.37
C THR A 44 6.71 -6.69 4.63
N PHE A 45 7.14 -6.33 5.84
CA PHE A 45 7.12 -4.94 6.32
C PHE A 45 8.49 -4.35 6.63
N THR A 46 9.43 -5.15 7.14
CA THR A 46 10.72 -4.67 7.69
C THR A 46 11.93 -5.31 7.03
N ASN A 47 11.77 -5.88 5.85
CA ASN A 47 12.90 -6.40 5.10
C ASN A 47 13.96 -5.29 4.88
N GLY A 48 15.19 -5.58 5.27
CA GLY A 48 16.30 -4.61 5.24
C GLY A 48 16.60 -3.91 6.56
N PHE A 49 15.69 -3.94 7.55
CA PHE A 49 16.01 -3.50 8.91
C PHE A 49 17.00 -4.45 9.60
N PRO A 50 17.84 -3.95 10.53
CA PRO A 50 18.53 -4.80 11.48
C PRO A 50 17.53 -5.70 12.24
N GLU A 51 17.93 -6.95 12.52
CA GLU A 51 16.98 -7.93 13.08
C GLU A 51 16.41 -7.51 14.43
N ASP A 52 17.23 -6.93 15.29
CA ASP A 52 16.82 -6.47 16.61
C ASP A 52 15.79 -5.32 16.52
N GLU A 53 15.95 -4.44 15.56
CA GLU A 53 14.99 -3.36 15.30
C GLU A 53 13.71 -3.89 14.67
N ALA A 54 13.81 -4.76 13.67
CA ALA A 54 12.65 -5.43 13.07
C ALA A 54 11.82 -6.18 14.13
N ARG A 55 12.48 -6.83 15.09
CA ARG A 55 11.83 -7.56 16.19
C ARG A 55 11.11 -6.60 17.14
N ARG A 56 11.75 -5.49 17.52
CA ARG A 56 11.10 -4.45 18.35
C ARG A 56 9.86 -3.87 17.67
N LEU A 57 9.95 -3.61 16.36
CA LEU A 57 8.82 -3.11 15.57
C LEU A 57 7.69 -4.14 15.48
N TYR A 58 8.03 -5.41 15.28
CA TYR A 58 7.08 -6.51 15.31
C TYR A 58 6.34 -6.62 16.64
N GLU A 59 7.07 -6.67 17.76
CA GLU A 59 6.48 -6.78 19.10
C GLU A 59 5.59 -5.58 19.43
N ARG A 60 5.91 -4.40 18.94
CA ARG A 60 5.15 -3.18 19.21
C ARG A 60 3.92 -3.03 18.33
N TYR A 61 4.00 -3.38 17.05
CA TYR A 61 3.00 -2.97 16.06
C TYR A 61 2.24 -4.13 15.41
N HIS A 62 2.74 -5.36 15.55
CA HIS A 62 2.04 -6.50 14.97
C HIS A 62 0.75 -6.79 15.74
N ILE A 63 -0.37 -6.71 15.04
CA ILE A 63 -1.69 -7.15 15.49
C ILE A 63 -2.33 -8.02 14.41
N PRO A 64 -3.03 -9.11 14.80
CA PRO A 64 -3.82 -9.87 13.84
C PRO A 64 -4.84 -8.98 13.12
N ALA A 65 -4.87 -9.07 11.80
CA ALA A 65 -5.76 -8.29 10.95
C ALA A 65 -6.80 -9.18 10.25
N SER A 66 -7.92 -8.59 9.83
CA SER A 66 -8.96 -9.33 9.11
C SER A 66 -8.43 -9.93 7.80
N GLY A 67 -8.59 -11.22 7.64
CA GLY A 67 -8.28 -11.91 6.39
C GLY A 67 -9.17 -11.48 5.23
N GLU A 68 -10.35 -10.93 5.50
CA GLU A 68 -11.29 -10.39 4.50
C GLU A 68 -10.61 -9.37 3.58
N ILE A 69 -9.74 -8.52 4.13
CA ILE A 69 -9.02 -7.49 3.36
C ILE A 69 -8.18 -8.11 2.24
N PHE A 70 -7.41 -9.17 2.57
CA PHE A 70 -6.59 -9.86 1.57
C PHE A 70 -7.42 -10.67 0.57
N TRP A 71 -8.45 -11.35 1.05
CA TRP A 71 -9.34 -12.12 0.19
C TRP A 71 -10.18 -11.22 -0.72
N GLY A 72 -10.70 -10.10 -0.22
CA GLY A 72 -11.39 -9.09 -1.02
C GLY A 72 -10.48 -8.56 -2.14
N SER A 73 -9.27 -8.11 -1.79
CA SER A 73 -8.31 -7.62 -2.78
C SER A 73 -7.88 -8.68 -3.80
N ALA A 74 -7.72 -9.94 -3.37
CA ALA A 74 -7.34 -11.04 -4.28
C ALA A 74 -8.44 -11.39 -5.28
N LEU A 75 -9.70 -11.22 -4.89
CA LEU A 75 -10.88 -11.56 -5.69
C LEU A 75 -11.45 -10.38 -6.49
N ALA A 76 -11.01 -9.15 -6.19
CA ALA A 76 -11.58 -7.92 -6.76
C ALA A 76 -11.63 -7.85 -8.29
N ASN A 77 -10.67 -8.51 -8.97
CA ASN A 77 -10.63 -8.54 -10.43
C ASN A 77 -11.34 -9.76 -11.05
N ILE A 78 -11.97 -10.60 -10.25
CA ILE A 78 -12.61 -11.85 -10.70
C ILE A 78 -14.13 -11.72 -10.66
N HIS A 79 -14.67 -10.91 -9.76
CA HIS A 79 -16.10 -10.69 -9.63
C HIS A 79 -16.60 -9.66 -10.64
N PRO A 80 -17.73 -9.89 -11.34
CA PRO A 80 -18.35 -8.88 -12.18
C PRO A 80 -19.07 -7.85 -11.29
N GLY A 81 -18.91 -6.57 -11.63
CA GLY A 81 -19.55 -5.44 -10.93
C GLY A 81 -18.59 -4.63 -10.07
N LYS A 82 -19.14 -3.65 -9.36
CA LYS A 82 -18.36 -2.82 -8.43
C LYS A 82 -18.09 -3.61 -7.16
N ASP A 83 -16.81 -3.75 -6.87
CA ASP A 83 -16.28 -4.40 -5.68
C ASP A 83 -15.92 -3.36 -4.60
N ASP A 84 -15.62 -3.80 -3.38
CA ASP A 84 -15.18 -2.94 -2.27
C ASP A 84 -13.88 -2.17 -2.59
N THR A 85 -13.12 -2.61 -3.60
CA THR A 85 -11.91 -1.96 -4.09
C THR A 85 -12.14 -1.07 -5.31
N TRP A 86 -13.38 -0.93 -5.76
CA TRP A 86 -13.74 -0.10 -6.91
C TRP A 86 -13.44 1.39 -6.65
N VAL A 87 -12.89 2.05 -7.65
CA VAL A 87 -12.57 3.48 -7.63
C VAL A 87 -13.12 4.14 -8.90
N ASN A 88 -13.73 5.30 -8.75
CA ASN A 88 -14.06 6.14 -9.90
C ASN A 88 -12.81 6.88 -10.38
N TYR A 89 -12.09 6.27 -11.33
CA TYR A 89 -10.86 6.84 -11.88
C TYR A 89 -11.07 8.07 -12.76
N ASP A 90 -12.29 8.25 -13.28
CA ASP A 90 -12.66 9.34 -14.17
C ASP A 90 -13.23 10.56 -13.40
N ASN A 91 -13.14 10.56 -12.07
CA ASN A 91 -13.57 11.69 -11.25
C ASN A 91 -12.58 12.85 -11.35
N ASP A 92 -12.92 13.87 -12.10
CA ASP A 92 -12.09 15.08 -12.27
C ASP A 92 -12.13 16.02 -11.06
N ASP A 93 -13.14 15.88 -10.19
CA ASP A 93 -13.28 16.71 -8.98
C ASP A 93 -12.61 16.11 -7.74
N ARG A 94 -11.71 15.16 -7.92
CA ARG A 94 -10.91 14.59 -6.82
C ARG A 94 -9.77 15.50 -6.39
N ALA A 95 -9.28 15.30 -5.19
CA ALA A 95 -8.01 15.90 -4.77
C ALA A 95 -6.83 15.34 -5.56
N PRO A 96 -5.72 16.10 -5.68
CA PRO A 96 -4.44 15.57 -6.15
C PRO A 96 -4.02 14.33 -5.38
N LEU A 97 -3.37 13.37 -6.05
CA LEU A 97 -2.92 12.11 -5.47
C LEU A 97 -1.40 11.98 -5.56
N LEU A 98 -0.77 11.67 -4.44
CA LEU A 98 0.61 11.25 -4.36
C LEU A 98 0.66 9.79 -3.89
N PHE A 99 1.21 8.92 -4.72
CA PHE A 99 1.56 7.55 -4.37
C PHE A 99 3.01 7.52 -3.91
N ILE A 100 3.26 7.01 -2.71
CA ILE A 100 4.61 6.82 -2.16
C ILE A 100 4.87 5.32 -2.10
N SER A 101 6.04 4.89 -2.58
CA SER A 101 6.46 3.50 -2.52
C SER A 101 7.89 3.36 -2.01
N GLY A 102 8.15 2.29 -1.27
CA GLY A 102 9.50 1.86 -0.94
C GLY A 102 10.08 1.01 -2.07
N SER A 103 11.32 1.25 -2.46
CA SER A 103 11.99 0.49 -3.54
C SER A 103 12.11 -1.00 -3.26
N ALA A 104 12.21 -1.37 -1.98
CA ALA A 104 12.30 -2.74 -1.48
C ALA A 104 10.97 -3.27 -0.89
N ASP A 105 9.84 -2.61 -1.16
CA ASP A 105 8.53 -3.02 -0.67
C ASP A 105 8.11 -4.36 -1.29
N HIS A 106 7.96 -5.39 -0.45
CA HIS A 106 7.53 -6.72 -0.89
C HIS A 106 6.02 -6.87 -0.97
N LEU A 107 5.26 -6.06 -0.22
CA LEU A 107 3.80 -6.14 -0.20
C LEU A 107 3.19 -5.30 -1.33
N MET A 108 3.66 -4.06 -1.47
CA MET A 108 3.20 -3.10 -2.46
C MET A 108 4.37 -2.55 -3.28
N PRO A 109 5.05 -3.39 -4.08
CA PRO A 109 6.21 -2.96 -4.87
C PRO A 109 5.91 -1.74 -5.74
N PRO A 110 6.91 -0.93 -6.10
CA PRO A 110 6.73 0.28 -6.92
C PRO A 110 5.89 0.07 -8.17
N SER A 111 6.01 -1.12 -8.79
CA SER A 111 5.24 -1.48 -9.98
C SER A 111 3.72 -1.53 -9.77
N ILE A 112 3.27 -1.82 -8.55
CA ILE A 112 1.85 -1.78 -8.18
C ILE A 112 1.39 -0.34 -8.05
N GLN A 113 2.16 0.53 -7.37
CA GLN A 113 1.81 1.94 -7.24
C GLN A 113 1.80 2.66 -8.59
N GLN A 114 2.77 2.34 -9.46
CA GLN A 114 2.78 2.82 -10.84
C GLN A 114 1.55 2.35 -11.63
N SER A 115 1.13 1.10 -11.42
CA SER A 115 -0.08 0.56 -12.06
C SER A 115 -1.35 1.24 -11.53
N ASN A 116 -1.46 1.45 -10.21
CA ASN A 116 -2.54 2.21 -9.60
C ASN A 116 -2.65 3.62 -10.22
N ALA A 117 -1.53 4.34 -10.26
CA ALA A 117 -1.49 5.72 -10.76
C ALA A 117 -1.93 5.84 -12.24
N LYS A 118 -1.57 4.85 -13.06
CA LYS A 118 -1.93 4.83 -14.50
C LYS A 118 -3.43 4.69 -14.78
N HIS A 119 -4.23 4.28 -13.81
CA HIS A 119 -5.68 4.20 -13.97
C HIS A 119 -6.35 5.57 -13.88
N TYR A 120 -5.74 6.53 -13.19
CA TYR A 120 -6.26 7.89 -13.07
C TYR A 120 -5.93 8.69 -14.34
N LYS A 121 -6.93 8.91 -15.16
CA LYS A 121 -6.81 9.56 -16.49
C LYS A 121 -7.27 11.01 -16.49
N SER A 122 -7.78 11.49 -15.35
CA SER A 122 -8.25 12.86 -15.22
C SER A 122 -7.10 13.86 -15.28
N ASP A 123 -7.40 15.12 -15.59
CA ASP A 123 -6.44 16.23 -15.59
C ASP A 123 -5.94 16.57 -14.16
N THR A 124 -6.57 16.00 -13.14
CA THR A 124 -6.13 16.18 -11.74
C THR A 124 -4.83 15.43 -11.48
N ILE A 125 -3.87 16.11 -10.87
CA ILE A 125 -2.51 15.63 -10.63
C ILE A 125 -2.52 14.25 -9.97
N THR A 126 -1.75 13.34 -10.55
CA THR A 126 -1.42 12.03 -9.99
C THR A 126 0.08 11.81 -10.15
N GLU A 127 0.78 11.63 -9.03
CA GLU A 127 2.24 11.48 -9.01
C GLU A 127 2.63 10.22 -8.23
N VAL A 128 3.70 9.57 -8.67
CA VAL A 128 4.33 8.44 -7.95
C VAL A 128 5.73 8.85 -7.57
N LYS A 129 6.06 8.73 -6.28
CA LYS A 129 7.40 8.95 -5.76
C LYS A 129 7.91 7.70 -5.07
N GLU A 130 9.07 7.23 -5.51
CA GLU A 130 9.78 6.12 -4.91
C GLU A 130 10.88 6.63 -3.97
N PHE A 131 10.99 5.99 -2.81
CA PHE A 131 12.07 6.20 -1.84
C PHE A 131 12.75 4.87 -1.54
N GLU A 132 13.98 4.93 -1.07
CA GLU A 132 14.67 3.75 -0.56
C GLU A 132 13.97 3.23 0.70
N GLY A 133 13.72 1.93 0.76
CA GLY A 133 13.19 1.27 1.95
C GLY A 133 12.10 0.23 1.67
N PRO A 134 11.68 -0.48 2.72
CA PRO A 134 10.65 -1.52 2.68
C PRO A 134 9.24 -0.92 2.78
N HIS A 135 8.24 -1.79 3.01
CA HIS A 135 6.85 -1.36 3.18
C HIS A 135 6.66 -0.40 4.38
N LEU A 136 7.39 -0.62 5.48
CA LEU A 136 7.30 0.20 6.68
C LEU A 136 8.19 1.47 6.58
N LEU A 137 8.05 2.22 5.50
CA LEU A 137 8.74 3.50 5.29
C LEU A 137 8.64 4.48 6.47
N PRO A 138 7.50 4.60 7.19
CA PRO A 138 7.41 5.53 8.33
C PRO A 138 8.33 5.21 9.51
N ALA A 139 8.93 4.01 9.55
CA ALA A 139 9.92 3.63 10.55
C ALA A 139 11.33 3.44 9.96
N TRP A 140 11.49 3.59 8.64
CA TRP A 140 12.76 3.42 7.94
C TRP A 140 13.72 4.58 8.26
N PRO A 141 15.04 4.34 8.41
CA PRO A 141 16.01 5.42 8.54
C PRO A 141 15.87 6.43 7.40
N GLY A 142 15.68 7.71 7.74
CA GLY A 142 15.42 8.76 6.74
C GLY A 142 13.93 8.96 6.40
N TRP A 143 13.02 8.42 7.20
CA TRP A 143 11.57 8.64 7.04
C TRP A 143 11.18 10.12 7.01
N GLU A 144 11.97 10.98 7.65
CA GLU A 144 11.78 12.44 7.64
C GLU A 144 11.78 12.99 6.22
N GLN A 145 12.67 12.49 5.35
CA GLN A 145 12.72 12.90 3.94
C GLN A 145 11.43 12.54 3.19
N VAL A 146 10.84 11.39 3.53
CA VAL A 146 9.56 10.97 2.97
C VAL A 146 8.44 11.88 3.46
N ALA A 147 8.44 12.19 4.75
CA ALA A 147 7.46 13.07 5.38
C ALA A 147 7.55 14.50 4.84
N ASP A 148 8.75 15.05 4.76
CA ASP A 148 9.00 16.41 4.24
C ASP A 148 8.59 16.52 2.77
N TYR A 149 8.95 15.52 1.95
CA TYR A 149 8.51 15.49 0.55
C TYR A 149 6.98 15.45 0.44
N ALA A 150 6.32 14.60 1.22
CA ALA A 150 4.86 14.48 1.19
C ALA A 150 4.17 15.79 1.65
N LEU A 151 4.72 16.45 2.67
CA LEU A 151 4.22 17.73 3.17
C LEU A 151 4.39 18.83 2.12
N ASP A 152 5.59 18.98 1.57
CA ASP A 152 5.89 19.98 0.54
C ASP A 152 5.03 19.76 -0.71
N TRP A 153 4.85 18.50 -1.11
CA TRP A 153 3.99 18.15 -2.21
C TRP A 153 2.53 18.54 -1.92
N ALA A 154 2.03 18.21 -0.74
CA ALA A 154 0.67 18.56 -0.33
C ALA A 154 0.45 20.08 -0.31
N LEU A 155 1.41 20.85 0.21
CA LEU A 155 1.34 22.32 0.25
C LEU A 155 1.33 22.95 -1.16
N ARG A 156 2.11 22.40 -2.10
CA ARG A 156 2.13 22.88 -3.50
C ARG A 156 0.82 22.61 -4.23
N HIS A 157 0.15 21.51 -3.89
CA HIS A 157 -1.06 21.04 -4.61
C HIS A 157 -2.34 21.19 -3.81
N ALA A 158 -2.28 21.75 -2.59
CA ALA A 158 -3.47 22.07 -1.83
C ALA A 158 -4.34 23.05 -2.63
N ARG A 159 -5.61 22.70 -2.83
CA ARG A 159 -6.59 23.68 -3.32
C ARG A 159 -6.64 24.81 -2.29
N ARG A 160 -6.28 26.02 -2.69
CA ARG A 160 -6.55 27.20 -1.84
C ARG A 160 -8.07 27.23 -1.67
N SER A 161 -8.53 27.03 -0.45
CA SER A 161 -9.91 27.33 -0.08
C SER A 161 -10.12 28.79 -0.46
N SER A 162 -10.95 29.06 -1.47
CA SER A 162 -11.44 30.40 -1.71
C SER A 162 -12.14 30.79 -0.40
N ALA A 163 -11.52 31.69 0.35
CA ALA A 163 -12.16 32.32 1.49
C ALA A 163 -13.45 32.98 0.96
N VAL A 164 -14.58 32.45 1.40
CA VAL A 164 -15.91 33.05 1.21
C VAL A 164 -16.00 34.24 2.12
#